data_5b019cad5c681b9ef826c8fbd5bbabcb
#
_entry.id   5b019cad5c681b9ef826c8fbd5bbabcb
#
_cell.length_a   1.000
_cell.length_b   1.000
_cell.length_c   1.000
_cell.angle_alpha   90.00
_cell.angle_beta   90.00
_cell.angle_gamma   90.00
#
_symmetry.space_group_name_H-M   'P 1'
#
loop_
_entity.id
_entity.type
_entity.pdbx_description
1 polymer ?
#
loop_
_entity_poly.entity_id
_entity_poly.type
_entity_poly.pdbx_seq_one_letter_code
_entity_poly.pdbx_strand_id
1 'polypeptide(L)'
;MKLFPALTATLTLPLLLASCKTYDRLTEPQPLGHAEDANAVVPQEFLFSRYKPLNQWLDEAVRVQISDVPLMDVFRHPALRGLQYVIVKAPPQNPLINIDKLALTRRQLLWALSHDHQLHMTPSFGPGGKVTCIEIRSRSVDLPESGR
;
A
#
# COMPACT_ATOMS: atom_id res chain seq x y z
N MET A 1 -25.11 -39.16 66.76
CA MET A 1 -25.68 -38.53 65.54
C MET A 1 -25.05 -37.16 65.39
N LYS A 2 -24.09 -36.97 64.49
CA LYS A 2 -23.47 -35.69 64.19
C LYS A 2 -23.57 -35.46 62.68
N LEU A 3 -24.40 -34.46 62.32
CA LEU A 3 -24.53 -33.98 60.96
C LEU A 3 -23.33 -33.10 60.63
N PHE A 4 -22.68 -33.39 59.52
CA PHE A 4 -21.70 -32.49 58.89
C PHE A 4 -22.38 -31.76 57.73
N PRO A 5 -22.28 -30.43 57.64
CA PRO A 5 -22.67 -29.74 56.44
C PRO A 5 -21.58 -29.77 55.38
N ALA A 6 -21.95 -30.15 54.19
CA ALA A 6 -21.11 -30.11 53.01
C ALA A 6 -20.84 -28.65 52.57
N LEU A 7 -19.58 -28.30 52.51
CA LEU A 7 -19.10 -27.00 52.00
C LEU A 7 -18.96 -27.11 50.46
N THR A 8 -19.90 -26.55 49.72
CA THR A 8 -19.80 -26.42 48.26
C THR A 8 -18.97 -25.20 47.95
N ALA A 9 -17.71 -25.43 47.55
CA ALA A 9 -16.86 -24.38 46.99
C ALA A 9 -17.26 -24.16 45.53
N THR A 10 -17.94 -23.06 45.25
CA THR A 10 -18.18 -22.57 43.91
C THR A 10 -16.89 -21.88 43.38
N LEU A 11 -16.20 -22.58 42.53
CA LEU A 11 -15.02 -22.07 41.81
C LEU A 11 -15.54 -21.20 40.67
N THR A 12 -15.60 -19.91 40.89
CA THR A 12 -15.83 -18.93 39.82
C THR A 12 -14.58 -18.74 39.00
N LEU A 13 -14.58 -19.30 37.80
CA LEU A 13 -13.54 -19.12 36.79
C LEU A 13 -13.72 -17.73 36.18
N PRO A 14 -12.75 -16.81 36.32
CA PRO A 14 -12.82 -15.55 35.56
C PRO A 14 -12.51 -15.87 34.11
N LEU A 15 -13.52 -15.70 33.26
CA LEU A 15 -13.38 -15.78 31.81
C LEU A 15 -12.41 -14.68 31.36
N LEU A 16 -11.26 -15.08 30.92
CA LEU A 16 -10.26 -14.21 30.24
C LEU A 16 -10.80 -13.79 28.87
N LEU A 17 -11.61 -12.75 28.85
CA LEU A 17 -11.94 -11.97 27.64
C LEU A 17 -10.84 -10.94 27.40
N ALA A 18 -9.65 -11.39 27.14
CA ALA A 18 -8.58 -10.52 26.70
C ALA A 18 -7.85 -11.21 25.57
N SER A 19 -8.24 -10.96 24.33
CA SER A 19 -7.36 -11.06 23.16
C SER A 19 -8.10 -11.03 21.83
N CYS A 20 -8.94 -10.03 21.57
CA CYS A 20 -9.35 -9.76 20.19
C CYS A 20 -8.80 -8.43 19.65
N LYS A 21 -8.07 -7.66 20.43
CA LYS A 21 -7.51 -6.37 19.98
C LYS A 21 -6.12 -6.42 19.38
N THR A 22 -5.43 -7.54 19.48
CA THR A 22 -4.04 -7.63 19.00
C THR A 22 -3.96 -8.06 17.53
N TYR A 23 -5.01 -8.68 17.00
CA TYR A 23 -5.01 -9.15 15.59
C TYR A 23 -5.33 -8.05 14.58
N ASP A 24 -6.11 -7.03 14.97
CA ASP A 24 -6.47 -5.92 14.07
C ASP A 24 -5.29 -4.99 13.73
N ARG A 25 -4.29 -4.91 14.61
CA ARG A 25 -3.10 -4.08 14.35
C ARG A 25 -2.12 -4.67 13.32
N LEU A 26 -2.20 -5.96 13.05
CA LEU A 26 -1.32 -6.61 12.06
C LEU A 26 -1.90 -6.58 10.65
N THR A 27 -3.19 -6.25 10.52
CA THR A 27 -3.91 -6.16 9.24
C THR A 27 -4.15 -4.73 8.78
N GLU A 28 -3.92 -3.73 9.63
CA GLU A 28 -3.95 -2.33 9.18
C GLU A 28 -2.77 -2.06 8.24
N PRO A 29 -3.03 -1.66 6.98
CA PRO A 29 -1.98 -1.28 6.06
C PRO A 29 -1.18 -0.13 6.66
N GLN A 30 0.11 -0.36 6.87
CA GLN A 30 1.00 0.67 7.40
C GLN A 30 1.25 1.72 6.32
N PRO A 31 1.06 3.02 6.61
CA PRO A 31 1.40 4.06 5.64
C PRO A 31 2.88 3.99 5.30
N LEU A 32 3.20 4.07 4.00
CA LEU A 32 4.57 4.26 3.55
C LEU A 32 4.97 5.70 3.88
N GLY A 33 5.85 5.83 4.80
CA GLY A 33 6.59 7.04 5.06
C GLY A 33 8.01 6.64 5.44
N HIS A 34 8.98 7.51 5.31
CA HIS A 34 10.19 7.39 6.10
C HIS A 34 9.73 7.13 7.54
N ALA A 35 10.48 6.34 8.32
CA ALA A 35 10.10 5.93 9.69
C ALA A 35 9.69 7.11 10.59
N GLU A 36 9.91 8.35 10.16
CA GLU A 36 9.55 9.60 10.81
C GLU A 36 8.17 10.14 10.39
N ASP A 37 7.63 9.76 9.21
CA ASP A 37 6.33 10.23 8.73
C ASP A 37 5.24 9.15 8.89
N ALA A 38 5.00 8.76 10.13
CA ALA A 38 3.90 7.82 10.49
C ALA A 38 2.49 8.32 10.08
N ASN A 39 2.39 9.51 9.48
CA ASN A 39 1.14 10.19 9.10
C ASN A 39 0.98 10.41 7.59
N ALA A 40 1.81 9.84 6.74
CA ALA A 40 1.61 9.94 5.29
C ALA A 40 0.34 9.19 4.87
N VAL A 41 -0.79 9.89 4.97
CA VAL A 41 -2.09 9.36 4.51
C VAL A 41 -2.12 9.43 2.99
N VAL A 42 -2.38 8.28 2.37
CA VAL A 42 -2.62 8.24 0.92
C VAL A 42 -3.88 9.07 0.60
N PRO A 43 -3.81 10.08 -0.28
CA PRO A 43 -5.00 10.82 -0.68
C PRO A 43 -6.07 9.90 -1.25
N GLN A 44 -7.31 10.10 -0.86
CA GLN A 44 -8.44 9.26 -1.32
C GLN A 44 -8.62 9.30 -2.84
N GLU A 45 -8.24 10.41 -3.48
CA GLU A 45 -8.35 10.57 -4.93
C GLU A 45 -7.20 9.89 -5.69
N PHE A 46 -6.13 9.45 -5.01
CA PHE A 46 -4.99 8.86 -5.69
C PHE A 46 -5.38 7.54 -6.38
N LEU A 47 -5.31 7.52 -7.71
CA LEU A 47 -5.72 6.43 -8.59
C LEU A 47 -7.17 5.96 -8.35
N PHE A 48 -8.01 6.80 -7.72
CA PHE A 48 -9.41 6.47 -7.53
C PHE A 48 -10.13 6.38 -8.88
N SER A 49 -10.96 5.37 -9.03
CA SER A 49 -11.74 5.14 -10.24
C SER A 49 -13.13 4.63 -9.90
N ARG A 50 -14.11 4.90 -10.76
CA ARG A 50 -15.43 4.24 -10.70
C ARG A 50 -15.37 2.76 -11.08
N TYR A 51 -14.27 2.31 -11.66
CA TYR A 51 -14.05 0.91 -12.01
C TYR A 51 -13.66 0.12 -10.76
N LYS A 52 -14.64 -0.53 -10.14
CA LYS A 52 -14.47 -1.26 -8.88
C LYS A 52 -13.31 -2.27 -8.86
N PRO A 53 -13.08 -3.08 -9.94
CA PRO A 53 -11.96 -4.03 -9.92
C PRO A 53 -10.59 -3.37 -9.75
N LEU A 54 -10.38 -2.16 -10.27
CA LEU A 54 -9.13 -1.42 -10.04
C LEU A 54 -8.97 -1.06 -8.56
N ASN A 55 -10.04 -0.51 -7.95
CA ASN A 55 -9.95 -0.14 -6.53
C ASN A 55 -9.70 -1.37 -5.65
N GLN A 56 -10.40 -2.48 -5.89
CA GLN A 56 -10.16 -3.73 -5.16
C GLN A 56 -8.72 -4.20 -5.29
N TRP A 57 -8.17 -4.20 -6.51
CA TRP A 57 -6.77 -4.57 -6.74
C TRP A 57 -5.79 -3.61 -6.07
N LEU A 58 -6.06 -2.31 -6.10
CA LEU A 58 -5.22 -1.29 -5.45
C LEU A 58 -5.23 -1.42 -3.92
N ASP A 59 -6.37 -1.76 -3.34
CA ASP A 59 -6.57 -1.82 -1.90
C ASP A 59 -6.22 -3.21 -1.30
N GLU A 60 -5.84 -4.16 -2.14
CA GLU A 60 -5.35 -5.46 -1.69
C GLU A 60 -3.95 -5.33 -1.07
N ALA A 61 -3.79 -5.88 0.13
CA ALA A 61 -2.52 -5.92 0.83
C ALA A 61 -1.56 -6.92 0.19
N VAL A 62 -0.32 -6.52 0.00
CA VAL A 62 0.74 -7.33 -0.59
C VAL A 62 2.01 -7.27 0.25
N ARG A 63 2.78 -8.35 0.22
CA ARG A 63 4.14 -8.34 0.73
C ARG A 63 5.07 -7.75 -0.32
N VAL A 64 5.85 -6.76 0.07
CA VAL A 64 6.81 -6.11 -0.82
C VAL A 64 8.20 -6.23 -0.24
N GLN A 65 9.08 -6.81 -1.02
CA GLN A 65 10.51 -6.89 -0.72
C GLN A 65 11.27 -6.53 -2.00
N ILE A 66 11.81 -5.33 -2.02
CA ILE A 66 12.54 -4.74 -3.14
C ILE A 66 13.89 -4.29 -2.60
N SER A 67 14.97 -4.75 -3.21
CA SER A 67 16.34 -4.40 -2.82
C SER A 67 17.14 -4.04 -4.06
N ASP A 68 17.64 -2.80 -4.08
CA ASP A 68 18.50 -2.27 -5.14
C ASP A 68 17.92 -2.41 -6.56
N VAL A 69 16.60 -2.26 -6.69
CA VAL A 69 15.91 -2.32 -7.98
C VAL A 69 15.76 -0.91 -8.55
N PRO A 70 16.16 -0.66 -9.80
CA PRO A 70 15.92 0.63 -10.44
C PRO A 70 14.44 1.01 -10.44
N LEU A 71 14.13 2.27 -10.18
CA LEU A 71 12.75 2.77 -10.04
C LEU A 71 11.83 2.30 -11.17
N MET A 72 12.27 2.36 -12.42
CA MET A 72 11.44 1.96 -13.56
C MET A 72 11.19 0.45 -13.63
N ASP A 73 12.07 -0.36 -13.06
CA ASP A 73 11.91 -1.82 -13.02
C ASP A 73 11.03 -2.28 -11.85
N VAL A 74 10.80 -1.42 -10.84
CA VAL A 74 9.86 -1.70 -9.74
C VAL A 74 8.46 -1.99 -10.26
N PHE A 75 8.02 -1.34 -11.34
CA PHE A 75 6.71 -1.57 -11.94
C PHE A 75 6.54 -2.97 -12.56
N ARG A 76 7.63 -3.73 -12.70
CA ARG A 76 7.62 -5.15 -13.11
C ARG A 76 7.62 -6.11 -11.94
N HIS A 77 7.72 -5.59 -10.71
CA HIS A 77 7.78 -6.41 -9.50
C HIS A 77 6.52 -7.27 -9.34
N PRO A 78 6.62 -8.52 -8.83
CA PRO A 78 5.48 -9.43 -8.65
C PRO A 78 4.31 -8.83 -7.85
N ALA A 79 4.57 -7.99 -6.85
CA ALA A 79 3.55 -7.31 -6.06
C ALA A 79 2.63 -6.38 -6.90
N LEU A 80 3.11 -5.89 -8.05
CA LEU A 80 2.39 -4.99 -8.95
C LEU A 80 1.85 -5.70 -10.21
N ARG A 81 1.91 -7.04 -10.26
CA ARG A 81 1.32 -7.79 -11.36
C ARG A 81 -0.21 -7.66 -11.39
N GLY A 82 -0.78 -7.65 -12.59
CA GLY A 82 -2.24 -7.58 -12.81
C GLY A 82 -2.68 -6.34 -13.57
N LEU A 83 -1.83 -5.30 -13.65
CA LEU A 83 -2.02 -4.16 -14.54
C LEU A 83 -0.78 -3.93 -15.40
N GLN A 84 -1.01 -3.31 -16.54
CA GLN A 84 0.08 -2.81 -17.38
C GLN A 84 0.46 -1.40 -16.93
N TYR A 85 1.75 -1.09 -17.05
CA TYR A 85 2.30 0.24 -16.78
C TYR A 85 2.93 0.77 -18.05
N VAL A 86 2.57 1.98 -18.42
CA VAL A 86 3.10 2.69 -19.60
C VAL A 86 3.87 3.91 -19.14
N ILE A 87 5.18 3.90 -19.35
CA ILE A 87 6.05 5.02 -19.03
C ILE A 87 5.98 5.99 -20.21
N VAL A 88 5.20 7.08 -20.05
CA VAL A 88 5.04 8.11 -21.08
C VAL A 88 6.19 9.11 -21.04
N LYS A 89 6.62 9.47 -19.82
CA LYS A 89 7.79 10.32 -19.59
C LYS A 89 8.57 9.77 -18.40
N ALA A 90 9.76 9.24 -18.68
CA ALA A 90 10.64 8.74 -17.63
C ALA A 90 11.19 9.89 -16.78
N PRO A 91 11.45 9.67 -15.49
CA PRO A 91 12.17 10.63 -14.66
C PRO A 91 13.63 10.76 -15.16
N PRO A 92 14.26 11.92 -14.93
CA PRO A 92 15.65 12.15 -15.35
C PRO A 92 16.64 11.26 -14.61
N GLN A 93 16.24 10.75 -13.45
CA GLN A 93 17.01 9.84 -12.63
C GLN A 93 16.24 8.54 -12.44
N ASN A 94 16.96 7.42 -12.41
CA ASN A 94 16.40 6.09 -12.16
C ASN A 94 17.06 5.51 -10.88
N PRO A 95 16.74 6.06 -9.70
CA PRO A 95 17.37 5.67 -8.44
C PRO A 95 17.08 4.21 -8.09
N LEU A 96 17.94 3.62 -7.28
CA LEU A 96 17.72 2.30 -6.70
C LEU A 96 16.71 2.39 -5.56
N ILE A 97 15.74 1.51 -5.59
CA ILE A 97 14.64 1.46 -4.62
C ILE A 97 14.86 0.31 -3.66
N ASN A 98 14.69 0.61 -2.37
CA ASN A 98 14.75 -0.35 -1.28
C ASN A 98 13.47 -0.25 -0.45
N ILE A 99 12.66 -1.31 -0.47
CA ILE A 99 11.42 -1.40 0.31
C ILE A 99 11.34 -2.79 0.91
N ASP A 100 11.21 -2.89 2.23
CA ASP A 100 10.94 -4.12 2.94
C ASP A 100 9.73 -3.93 3.87
N LYS A 101 8.56 -4.32 3.39
CA LYS A 101 7.29 -4.21 4.13
C LYS A 101 6.50 -5.50 4.04
N LEU A 102 6.04 -5.97 5.19
CA LEU A 102 5.29 -7.22 5.31
C LEU A 102 3.86 -7.11 4.76
N ALA A 103 3.25 -5.95 4.94
CA ALA A 103 1.89 -5.71 4.45
C ALA A 103 1.72 -4.22 4.14
N LEU A 104 1.45 -3.92 2.87
CA LEU A 104 0.95 -2.64 2.43
C LEU A 104 0.05 -2.83 1.21
N THR A 105 -0.85 -1.89 0.98
CA THR A 105 -1.68 -1.96 -0.21
C THR A 105 -0.89 -1.55 -1.44
N ARG A 106 -1.29 -2.05 -2.61
CA ARG A 106 -0.68 -1.59 -3.88
C ARG A 106 -0.86 -0.08 -4.06
N ARG A 107 -1.96 0.48 -3.58
CA ARG A 107 -2.21 1.93 -3.58
C ARG A 107 -1.15 2.68 -2.78
N GLN A 108 -0.83 2.19 -1.58
CA GLN A 108 0.22 2.78 -0.75
C GLN A 108 1.60 2.69 -1.41
N LEU A 109 1.92 1.52 -1.99
CA LEU A 109 3.18 1.34 -2.72
C LEU A 109 3.30 2.33 -3.89
N LEU A 110 2.27 2.41 -4.73
CA LEU A 110 2.25 3.32 -5.87
C LEU A 110 2.25 4.80 -5.44
N TRP A 111 1.57 5.12 -4.33
CA TRP A 111 1.60 6.46 -3.76
C TRP A 111 3.00 6.86 -3.31
N ALA A 112 3.71 6.01 -2.58
CA ALA A 112 5.07 6.28 -2.16
C ALA A 112 5.99 6.50 -3.36
N LEU A 113 5.96 5.61 -4.35
CA LEU A 113 6.75 5.77 -5.58
C LEU A 113 6.41 7.08 -6.31
N SER A 114 5.11 7.44 -6.35
CA SER A 114 4.65 8.69 -6.97
C SER A 114 5.16 9.92 -6.23
N HIS A 115 5.03 9.92 -4.90
CA HIS A 115 5.38 11.05 -4.05
C HIS A 115 6.89 11.25 -3.98
N ASP A 116 7.64 10.19 -3.66
CA ASP A 116 9.09 10.28 -3.40
C ASP A 116 9.90 10.56 -4.67
N HIS A 117 9.39 10.11 -5.82
CA HIS A 117 10.09 10.26 -7.10
C HIS A 117 9.40 11.23 -8.07
N GLN A 118 8.47 12.03 -7.56
CA GLN A 118 7.76 13.06 -8.34
C GLN A 118 7.15 12.49 -9.63
N LEU A 119 6.51 11.33 -9.52
CA LEU A 119 5.80 10.73 -10.62
C LEU A 119 4.32 11.16 -10.59
N HIS A 120 3.73 11.35 -11.75
CA HIS A 120 2.30 11.46 -11.94
C HIS A 120 1.77 10.17 -12.53
N MET A 121 0.79 9.57 -11.85
CA MET A 121 0.19 8.31 -12.26
C MET A 121 -1.29 8.49 -12.54
N THR A 122 -1.75 8.06 -13.71
CA THR A 122 -3.15 8.15 -14.10
C THR A 122 -3.64 6.83 -14.70
N PRO A 123 -4.84 6.36 -14.31
CA PRO A 123 -5.43 5.20 -14.96
C PRO A 123 -5.89 5.57 -16.37
N SER A 124 -5.54 4.74 -17.36
CA SER A 124 -6.01 4.85 -18.73
C SER A 124 -7.16 3.87 -18.96
N PHE A 125 -8.21 4.35 -19.62
CA PHE A 125 -9.45 3.60 -19.81
C PHE A 125 -9.60 3.16 -21.27
N GLY A 126 -9.88 1.88 -21.47
CA GLY A 126 -10.25 1.32 -22.76
C GLY A 126 -11.77 1.32 -22.99
N PRO A 127 -12.20 0.64 -24.05
CA PRO A 127 -13.61 0.48 -24.35
C PRO A 127 -14.40 -0.12 -23.18
N GLY A 128 -15.58 0.43 -22.90
CA GLY A 128 -16.43 -0.01 -21.80
C GLY A 128 -15.96 0.46 -20.40
N GLY A 129 -15.05 1.43 -20.33
CA GLY A 129 -14.62 2.04 -19.07
C GLY A 129 -13.73 1.14 -18.19
N LYS A 130 -13.19 0.06 -18.76
CA LYS A 130 -12.20 -0.80 -18.08
C LYS A 130 -10.85 -0.12 -18.08
N VAL A 131 -10.15 -0.20 -16.94
CA VAL A 131 -8.77 0.27 -16.87
C VAL A 131 -7.87 -0.70 -17.63
N THR A 132 -7.10 -0.19 -18.57
CA THR A 132 -6.17 -0.97 -19.40
C THR A 132 -4.74 -0.90 -18.88
N CYS A 133 -4.33 0.29 -18.41
CA CYS A 133 -2.98 0.49 -17.88
C CYS A 133 -2.97 1.69 -16.92
N ILE A 134 -1.85 1.82 -16.21
CA ILE A 134 -1.49 3.04 -15.49
C ILE A 134 -0.40 3.76 -16.28
N GLU A 135 -0.68 4.97 -16.69
CA GLU A 135 0.30 5.85 -17.32
C GLU A 135 1.15 6.53 -16.25
N ILE A 136 2.45 6.54 -16.47
CA ILE A 136 3.45 7.14 -15.57
C ILE A 136 4.18 8.25 -16.30
N ARG A 137 4.18 9.44 -15.68
CA ARG A 137 4.87 10.62 -16.20
C ARG A 137 5.70 11.26 -15.09
N SER A 138 6.92 11.65 -15.38
CA SER A 138 7.68 12.49 -14.46
C SER A 138 7.06 13.88 -14.36
N ARG A 139 7.00 14.40 -13.13
CA ARG A 139 6.61 15.79 -12.85
C ARG A 139 7.76 16.79 -13.05
N SER A 140 8.96 16.32 -13.46
CA SER A 140 10.06 17.24 -13.72
C SER A 140 9.59 18.32 -14.68
N VAL A 141 9.63 19.56 -14.22
CA VAL A 141 9.41 20.74 -15.03
C VAL A 141 10.55 20.76 -16.04
N ASP A 142 10.23 20.70 -17.33
CA ASP A 142 11.22 21.04 -18.35
C ASP A 142 11.54 22.53 -18.12
N LEU A 143 12.63 22.80 -17.42
CA LEU A 143 13.17 24.14 -17.39
C LEU A 143 13.41 24.51 -18.87
N PRO A 144 12.84 25.60 -19.38
CA PRO A 144 13.14 26.03 -20.72
C PRO A 144 14.67 26.15 -20.81
N GLU A 145 15.27 25.43 -21.76
CA GLU A 145 16.68 25.61 -22.05
C GLU A 145 16.90 27.10 -22.23
N SER A 146 17.59 27.72 -21.25
CA SER A 146 17.99 29.10 -21.36
C SER A 146 18.92 29.16 -22.58
N GLY A 147 18.35 29.64 -23.69
CA GLY A 147 19.06 29.77 -24.95
C GLY A 147 20.42 30.43 -24.75
N ARG A 148 21.42 29.74 -25.21
CA ARG A 148 22.73 30.32 -25.50
C ARG A 148 22.69 30.98 -26.88
#